data_1c66bef85b76b7638a676e6cd2daf51a
#
_entry.id   1c66bef85b76b7638a676e6cd2daf51a
#
_cell.length_a   1.000
_cell.length_b   1.000
_cell.length_c   1.000
_cell.angle_alpha   90.00
_cell.angle_beta   90.00
_cell.angle_gamma   90.00
#
_symmetry.space_group_name_H-M   'P 1'
#
loop_
_entity.id
_entity.type
_entity.pdbx_description
1 polymer ?
#
loop_
_entity_poly.entity_id
_entity_poly.type
_entity_poly.pdbx_seq_one_letter_code
_entity_poly.pdbx_strand_id
1 'polypeptide(L)'
;MDASAGSGPSGVPVGVGSGEGMLDGVVGLPATELAAGVRAGELSAVDVVRAHLRHLAAVEARVGAFRVVRTEAALAEAAAVDAHPDRSRLPLAGVPIAVKDNVAVAGEVVTDGSRAHLPAPAAADHPVVARLRAAGAVVVGITRVPELCLYSATDGAGTVTRNPWDTARSAAGSSGGSAAAVAAGVVPLAQGNDGMGSLRLPAAACGLVTLKPGSGVVPAQIGADSWSGMAENGVLATTVADLAVGFAVLAGTEPATPAAPVGPLRVAVSTRSPVPGVRLDAAGRAALDVVIAELRAAGHVVVEKEPVITPAAALGTITRWLAGADSDAEALGLDRQALEPRSRTHARLGRWVRRAGLVRPQTAAAFRARMAGYFADVDVLLSPVVSGPPLPARPWHERGFLANITANARWAPWTSAWNVAGLPALVLPAGPGREGLPSSVQFVGPAGAETRLLWLAGELEGRLPWRRHAPVFDPAGGVGEPAG
;
A
#
# COMPACT_ATOMS: atom_id res chain seq x y z
N MET A 1 9.62 57.70 -7.62
CA MET A 1 8.45 57.74 -6.74
C MET A 1 7.44 56.79 -7.42
N ASP A 2 7.07 55.63 -6.99
CA ASP A 2 7.01 54.99 -5.69
C ASP A 2 7.15 53.49 -5.85
N ALA A 3 7.76 52.88 -4.86
CA ALA A 3 7.97 51.44 -4.79
C ALA A 3 6.70 50.76 -4.27
N SER A 4 6.37 49.58 -4.80
CA SER A 4 5.46 48.65 -4.17
C SER A 4 6.14 47.31 -3.94
N ALA A 5 6.33 47.01 -2.68
CA ALA A 5 6.98 45.84 -2.14
C ALA A 5 6.12 44.58 -2.33
N GLY A 6 6.78 43.47 -2.78
CA GLY A 6 6.20 42.14 -2.77
C GLY A 6 6.18 41.56 -1.35
N SER A 7 5.04 41.05 -0.95
CA SER A 7 4.85 40.25 0.27
C SER A 7 5.21 38.80 0.01
N GLY A 8 6.32 38.35 0.58
CA GLY A 8 6.66 36.91 0.67
C GLY A 8 5.80 36.21 1.74
N PRO A 9 5.66 34.88 1.70
CA PRO A 9 4.86 34.14 2.67
C PRO A 9 5.51 34.20 4.06
N SER A 10 4.71 34.62 5.04
CA SER A 10 5.06 34.70 6.44
C SER A 10 5.28 33.29 7.02
N GLY A 11 6.53 32.96 7.32
CA GLY A 11 6.85 31.80 8.16
C GLY A 11 6.37 32.08 9.58
N VAL A 12 5.52 31.20 10.10
CA VAL A 12 5.12 31.19 11.51
C VAL A 12 6.32 30.67 12.31
N PRO A 13 6.85 31.39 13.29
CA PRO A 13 7.90 30.86 14.16
C PRO A 13 7.30 29.82 15.10
N VAL A 14 7.79 28.58 15.00
CA VAL A 14 7.49 27.52 15.96
C VAL A 14 8.24 27.85 17.25
N GLY A 15 7.51 28.29 18.27
CA GLY A 15 8.07 28.57 19.59
C GLY A 15 8.55 27.27 20.25
N VAL A 16 9.81 27.26 20.67
CA VAL A 16 10.43 26.17 21.43
C VAL A 16 9.87 26.17 22.86
N GLY A 17 8.77 25.42 23.07
CA GLY A 17 8.20 25.14 24.38
C GLY A 17 8.70 23.78 24.88
N SER A 18 9.21 23.75 26.09
CA SER A 18 9.76 22.56 26.73
C SER A 18 8.68 21.55 27.10
N GLY A 19 8.84 20.28 26.67
CA GLY A 19 8.22 19.10 27.29
C GLY A 19 7.09 18.44 26.51
N GLU A 20 5.93 18.28 27.13
CA GLU A 20 4.86 17.39 26.65
C GLU A 20 4.01 17.96 25.51
N GLY A 21 3.82 19.26 25.41
CA GLY A 21 2.99 19.89 24.37
C GLY A 21 3.60 19.90 22.96
N MET A 22 4.91 19.70 22.82
CA MET A 22 5.61 19.65 21.52
C MET A 22 5.48 18.27 20.85
N LEU A 23 5.18 17.23 21.60
CA LEU A 23 5.08 15.85 21.10
C LEU A 23 3.74 15.56 20.42
N ASP A 24 2.68 16.30 20.73
CA ASP A 24 1.35 16.12 20.11
C ASP A 24 1.30 16.64 18.67
N GLY A 25 2.26 17.50 18.26
CA GLY A 25 2.32 18.07 16.92
C GLY A 25 3.08 17.24 15.87
N VAL A 26 3.80 16.17 16.26
CA VAL A 26 4.60 15.37 15.30
C VAL A 26 3.81 14.20 14.69
N VAL A 27 2.80 13.70 15.40
CA VAL A 27 1.93 12.63 14.87
C VAL A 27 1.05 13.22 13.77
N GLY A 28 1.01 12.56 12.61
CA GLY A 28 0.29 13.05 11.43
C GLY A 28 1.12 13.89 10.46
N LEU A 29 2.35 14.27 10.82
CA LEU A 29 3.26 14.87 9.85
C LEU A 29 3.66 13.86 8.76
N PRO A 30 3.95 14.32 7.52
CA PRO A 30 4.55 13.49 6.49
C PRO A 30 5.89 12.89 6.93
N ALA A 31 6.24 11.71 6.39
CA ALA A 31 7.52 11.08 6.64
C ALA A 31 8.69 11.98 6.24
N THR A 32 8.54 12.72 5.16
CA THR A 32 9.55 13.67 4.66
C THR A 32 9.80 14.84 5.61
N GLU A 33 8.76 15.34 6.27
CA GLU A 33 8.86 16.41 7.26
C GLU A 33 9.49 15.90 8.56
N LEU A 34 9.06 14.75 9.07
CA LEU A 34 9.66 14.10 10.24
C LEU A 34 11.16 13.86 10.02
N ALA A 35 11.53 13.28 8.86
CA ALA A 35 12.91 13.02 8.53
C ALA A 35 13.72 14.33 8.42
N ALA A 36 13.16 15.41 7.88
CA ALA A 36 13.81 16.69 7.80
C ALA A 36 14.10 17.27 9.20
N GLY A 37 13.12 17.26 10.11
CA GLY A 37 13.28 17.73 11.48
C GLY A 37 14.33 16.92 12.26
N VAL A 38 14.36 15.60 12.10
CA VAL A 38 15.38 14.75 12.75
C VAL A 38 16.76 14.98 12.15
N ARG A 39 16.89 15.12 10.84
CA ARG A 39 18.17 15.45 10.19
C ARG A 39 18.74 16.79 10.66
N ALA A 40 17.87 17.80 10.80
CA ALA A 40 18.26 19.13 11.28
C ALA A 40 18.60 19.15 12.78
N GLY A 41 18.21 18.10 13.54
CA GLY A 41 18.36 18.09 15.00
C GLY A 41 17.28 18.89 15.73
N GLU A 42 16.21 19.29 15.03
CA GLU A 42 15.05 19.98 15.58
C GLU A 42 14.10 19.01 16.30
N LEU A 43 14.09 17.74 15.87
CA LEU A 43 13.35 16.64 16.46
C LEU A 43 14.30 15.52 16.91
N SER A 44 13.99 14.87 18.03
CA SER A 44 14.63 13.61 18.42
C SER A 44 13.85 12.44 17.82
N ALA A 45 14.54 11.48 17.21
CA ALA A 45 13.91 10.24 16.71
C ALA A 45 13.22 9.48 17.83
N VAL A 46 13.79 9.45 19.04
CA VAL A 46 13.17 8.81 20.22
C VAL A 46 11.84 9.47 20.56
N ASP A 47 11.74 10.80 20.52
CA ASP A 47 10.50 11.50 20.87
C ASP A 47 9.44 11.34 19.78
N VAL A 48 9.82 11.40 18.50
CA VAL A 48 8.94 11.09 17.37
C VAL A 48 8.35 9.68 17.53
N VAL A 49 9.18 8.67 17.72
CA VAL A 49 8.75 7.27 17.86
C VAL A 49 7.86 7.09 19.10
N ARG A 50 8.22 7.72 20.23
CA ARG A 50 7.41 7.67 21.45
C ARG A 50 6.01 8.26 21.25
N ALA A 51 5.89 9.39 20.56
CA ALA A 51 4.60 10.00 20.24
C ALA A 51 3.73 9.08 19.38
N HIS A 52 4.30 8.49 18.33
CA HIS A 52 3.60 7.54 17.45
C HIS A 52 3.19 6.25 18.19
N LEU A 53 4.01 5.72 19.10
CA LEU A 53 3.66 4.56 19.93
C LEU A 53 2.50 4.88 20.89
N ARG A 54 2.44 6.10 21.46
CA ARG A 54 1.28 6.53 22.27
C ARG A 54 0.01 6.59 21.43
N HIS A 55 0.08 7.20 20.25
CA HIS A 55 -1.07 7.26 19.34
C HIS A 55 -1.51 5.85 18.90
N LEU A 56 -0.57 4.96 18.60
CA LEU A 56 -0.86 3.54 18.31
C LEU A 56 -1.68 2.92 19.45
N ALA A 57 -1.23 3.07 20.68
CA ALA A 57 -1.94 2.50 21.84
C ALA A 57 -3.37 3.04 22.00
N ALA A 58 -3.60 4.30 21.64
CA ALA A 58 -4.92 4.92 21.70
C ALA A 58 -5.91 4.40 20.63
N VAL A 59 -5.41 4.01 19.45
CA VAL A 59 -6.28 3.66 18.31
C VAL A 59 -6.37 2.15 18.03
N GLU A 60 -5.40 1.35 18.44
CA GLU A 60 -5.26 -0.06 18.03
C GLU A 60 -6.47 -0.92 18.40
N ALA A 61 -7.05 -0.73 19.58
CA ALA A 61 -8.23 -1.48 20.01
C ALA A 61 -9.44 -1.34 19.06
N ARG A 62 -9.53 -0.22 18.35
CA ARG A 62 -10.62 0.08 17.40
C ARG A 62 -10.29 -0.36 15.98
N VAL A 63 -9.01 -0.36 15.60
CA VAL A 63 -8.54 -0.61 14.22
C VAL A 63 -8.08 -2.07 14.04
N GLY A 64 -7.33 -2.61 14.99
CA GLY A 64 -6.78 -3.97 14.90
C GLY A 64 -5.75 -4.11 13.78
N ALA A 65 -4.84 -3.15 13.64
CA ALA A 65 -3.88 -3.10 12.55
C ALA A 65 -2.62 -3.95 12.80
N PHE A 66 -2.21 -4.07 14.08
CA PHE A 66 -0.93 -4.68 14.44
C PHE A 66 -1.08 -6.10 15.00
N ARG A 67 -0.18 -6.99 14.59
CA ARG A 67 0.04 -8.28 15.23
C ARG A 67 1.05 -8.16 16.37
N VAL A 68 2.10 -7.38 16.15
CA VAL A 68 3.17 -7.11 17.12
C VAL A 68 3.44 -5.62 17.19
N VAL A 69 3.54 -5.07 18.40
CA VAL A 69 4.05 -3.73 18.65
C VAL A 69 5.43 -3.87 19.29
N ARG A 70 6.44 -3.20 18.70
CA ARG A 70 7.87 -3.37 19.04
C ARG A 70 8.40 -2.23 19.92
N THR A 71 7.66 -1.88 20.99
CA THR A 71 7.91 -0.67 21.79
C THR A 71 9.37 -0.50 22.20
N GLU A 72 9.97 -1.50 22.87
CA GLU A 72 11.35 -1.41 23.38
C GLU A 72 12.36 -1.39 22.23
N ALA A 73 12.21 -2.29 21.26
CA ALA A 73 13.09 -2.36 20.11
C ALA A 73 13.03 -1.09 19.25
N ALA A 74 11.82 -0.53 19.03
CA ALA A 74 11.65 0.71 18.29
C ALA A 74 12.32 1.91 18.98
N LEU A 75 12.21 2.01 20.30
CA LEU A 75 12.89 3.08 21.05
C LEU A 75 14.41 2.92 21.02
N ALA A 76 14.93 1.70 21.06
CA ALA A 76 16.36 1.43 20.91
C ALA A 76 16.86 1.76 19.48
N GLU A 77 16.09 1.40 18.46
CA GLU A 77 16.39 1.77 17.05
C GLU A 77 16.37 3.29 16.86
N ALA A 78 15.40 4.00 17.45
CA ALA A 78 15.33 5.46 17.41
C ALA A 78 16.53 6.13 18.08
N ALA A 79 16.94 5.63 19.24
CA ALA A 79 18.15 6.13 19.93
C ALA A 79 19.42 5.91 19.09
N ALA A 80 19.50 4.80 18.35
CA ALA A 80 20.61 4.56 17.42
C ALA A 80 20.60 5.55 16.25
N VAL A 81 19.42 5.95 15.76
CA VAL A 81 19.31 7.02 14.74
C VAL A 81 19.73 8.36 15.28
N ASP A 82 19.31 8.75 16.50
CA ASP A 82 19.72 9.99 17.12
C ASP A 82 21.26 10.08 17.31
N ALA A 83 21.91 8.96 17.61
CA ALA A 83 23.35 8.84 17.77
C ALA A 83 24.12 8.61 16.45
N HIS A 84 23.41 8.46 15.31
CA HIS A 84 24.07 8.10 14.05
C HIS A 84 24.96 9.23 13.52
N PRO A 85 26.25 8.97 13.21
CA PRO A 85 27.19 10.03 12.79
C PRO A 85 26.76 10.74 11.50
N ASP A 86 26.16 9.99 10.56
CA ASP A 86 25.67 10.52 9.29
C ASP A 86 24.15 10.76 9.29
N ARG A 87 23.53 11.02 10.47
CA ARG A 87 22.08 11.24 10.60
C ARG A 87 21.53 12.25 9.59
N SER A 88 22.30 13.33 9.31
CA SER A 88 21.92 14.37 8.37
C SER A 88 21.75 13.89 6.92
N ARG A 89 22.23 12.69 6.58
CA ARG A 89 22.16 12.10 5.23
C ARG A 89 21.08 11.01 5.12
N LEU A 90 20.46 10.57 6.22
CA LEU A 90 19.47 9.49 6.21
C LEU A 90 18.14 9.99 5.65
N PRO A 91 17.63 9.48 4.52
CA PRO A 91 16.42 9.99 3.89
C PRO A 91 15.14 9.76 4.72
N LEU A 92 15.13 8.77 5.61
CA LEU A 92 14.03 8.42 6.53
C LEU A 92 14.45 8.52 7.99
N ALA A 93 15.36 9.45 8.33
CA ALA A 93 15.89 9.62 9.69
C ALA A 93 14.79 9.69 10.74
N GLY A 94 14.69 8.69 11.63
CA GLY A 94 13.76 8.63 12.74
C GLY A 94 12.29 8.41 12.35
N VAL A 95 11.98 8.16 11.08
CA VAL A 95 10.60 7.94 10.60
C VAL A 95 10.06 6.61 11.14
N PRO A 96 8.97 6.61 11.93
CA PRO A 96 8.31 5.37 12.36
C PRO A 96 7.61 4.70 11.17
N ILE A 97 7.87 3.41 11.00
CA ILE A 97 7.24 2.61 9.94
C ILE A 97 6.62 1.32 10.48
N ALA A 98 5.67 0.77 9.75
CA ALA A 98 5.13 -0.57 10.00
C ALA A 98 5.50 -1.53 8.86
N VAL A 99 5.70 -2.81 9.18
CA VAL A 99 6.07 -3.86 8.23
C VAL A 99 5.00 -4.94 8.20
N LYS A 100 4.67 -5.42 7.01
CA LYS A 100 3.66 -6.45 6.78
C LYS A 100 4.12 -7.82 7.27
N ASP A 101 3.23 -8.62 7.89
CA ASP A 101 3.51 -9.93 8.49
C ASP A 101 3.78 -11.07 7.50
N ASN A 102 4.34 -10.78 6.36
CA ASN A 102 4.91 -11.77 5.45
C ASN A 102 6.29 -11.33 4.93
N VAL A 103 6.89 -10.36 5.62
CA VAL A 103 8.22 -9.82 5.33
C VAL A 103 9.05 -9.90 6.61
N ALA A 104 10.21 -10.52 6.52
CA ALA A 104 11.05 -10.79 7.68
C ALA A 104 11.62 -9.49 8.28
N VAL A 105 11.45 -9.34 9.59
CA VAL A 105 12.13 -8.37 10.45
C VAL A 105 12.97 -9.17 11.44
N ALA A 106 14.25 -8.91 11.53
CA ALA A 106 15.16 -9.64 12.41
C ALA A 106 14.65 -9.65 13.86
N GLY A 107 14.63 -10.81 14.47
CA GLY A 107 14.12 -11.05 15.82
C GLY A 107 12.61 -11.26 15.91
N GLU A 108 11.84 -11.05 14.83
CA GLU A 108 10.39 -11.23 14.80
C GLU A 108 9.98 -12.51 14.06
N VAL A 109 8.87 -13.10 14.50
CA VAL A 109 8.27 -14.26 13.81
C VAL A 109 7.46 -13.81 12.62
N VAL A 110 7.69 -14.40 11.44
CA VAL A 110 6.84 -14.24 10.26
C VAL A 110 5.76 -15.30 10.31
N THR A 111 4.49 -14.90 10.37
CA THR A 111 3.38 -15.87 10.45
C THR A 111 2.61 -16.00 9.13
N ASP A 112 2.74 -15.02 8.24
CA ASP A 112 1.92 -14.90 7.02
C ASP A 112 0.41 -14.99 7.33
N GLY A 113 0.02 -14.44 8.50
CA GLY A 113 -1.36 -14.48 9.01
C GLY A 113 -1.84 -15.86 9.45
N SER A 114 -1.01 -16.91 9.41
CA SER A 114 -1.39 -18.28 9.75
C SER A 114 -1.08 -18.62 11.21
N ARG A 115 -1.91 -19.51 11.79
CA ARG A 115 -1.65 -20.18 13.07
C ARG A 115 -1.25 -21.64 12.90
N ALA A 116 -1.13 -22.12 11.68
CA ALA A 116 -0.84 -23.51 11.36
C ALA A 116 0.60 -23.91 11.74
N HIS A 117 1.48 -22.95 11.94
CA HIS A 117 2.84 -23.13 12.45
C HIS A 117 3.37 -21.80 12.97
N LEU A 118 4.20 -21.84 14.00
CA LEU A 118 4.96 -20.68 14.47
C LEU A 118 6.44 -20.98 14.24
N PRO A 119 7.06 -20.42 13.20
CA PRO A 119 8.47 -20.60 12.93
C PRO A 119 9.32 -19.88 14.00
N ALA A 120 10.64 -20.17 14.00
CA ALA A 120 11.58 -19.37 14.78
C ALA A 120 11.58 -17.91 14.30
N PRO A 121 11.94 -16.95 15.18
CA PRO A 121 12.15 -15.57 14.76
C PRO A 121 13.16 -15.48 13.60
N ALA A 122 12.93 -14.55 12.69
CA ALA A 122 13.80 -14.35 11.53
C ALA A 122 15.22 -13.96 11.98
N ALA A 123 16.23 -14.64 11.45
CA ALA A 123 17.63 -14.38 11.76
C ALA A 123 18.16 -13.07 11.16
N ALA A 124 17.52 -12.57 10.08
CA ALA A 124 17.91 -11.37 9.36
C ALA A 124 16.69 -10.64 8.82
N ASP A 125 16.87 -9.36 8.55
CA ASP A 125 15.87 -8.56 7.85
C ASP A 125 15.74 -9.01 6.38
N HIS A 126 14.52 -8.95 5.87
CA HIS A 126 14.29 -8.97 4.44
C HIS A 126 15.00 -7.78 3.76
N PRO A 127 15.51 -7.90 2.51
CA PRO A 127 16.24 -6.81 1.85
C PRO A 127 15.53 -5.45 1.86
N VAL A 128 14.20 -5.41 1.72
CA VAL A 128 13.46 -4.13 1.78
C VAL A 128 13.44 -3.54 3.19
N VAL A 129 13.39 -4.35 4.23
CA VAL A 129 13.46 -3.90 5.63
C VAL A 129 14.87 -3.39 5.95
N ALA A 130 15.90 -4.12 5.53
CA ALA A 130 17.29 -3.70 5.68
C ALA A 130 17.54 -2.34 5.01
N ARG A 131 16.99 -2.10 3.81
CA ARG A 131 17.08 -0.81 3.12
C ARG A 131 16.34 0.31 3.87
N LEU A 132 15.14 0.05 4.39
CA LEU A 132 14.39 1.02 5.19
C LEU A 132 15.16 1.40 6.47
N ARG A 133 15.73 0.44 7.18
CA ARG A 133 16.55 0.70 8.38
C ARG A 133 17.85 1.45 8.02
N ALA A 134 18.52 1.06 6.96
CA ALA A 134 19.70 1.76 6.48
C ALA A 134 19.42 3.22 6.07
N ALA A 135 18.16 3.50 5.65
CA ALA A 135 17.67 4.86 5.39
C ALA A 135 17.30 5.63 6.68
N GLY A 136 17.38 5.02 7.86
CA GLY A 136 17.08 5.62 9.15
C GLY A 136 15.65 5.43 9.64
N ALA A 137 14.83 4.62 8.95
CA ALA A 137 13.48 4.31 9.40
C ALA A 137 13.47 3.38 10.63
N VAL A 138 12.49 3.57 11.51
CA VAL A 138 12.33 2.80 12.76
C VAL A 138 11.09 1.90 12.66
N VAL A 139 11.27 0.59 12.81
CA VAL A 139 10.17 -0.38 12.73
C VAL A 139 9.40 -0.43 14.06
N VAL A 140 8.22 0.19 14.13
CA VAL A 140 7.40 0.23 15.34
C VAL A 140 6.53 -1.01 15.54
N GLY A 141 6.26 -1.79 14.47
CA GLY A 141 5.47 -3.00 14.60
C GLY A 141 5.25 -3.76 13.30
N ILE A 142 4.67 -4.96 13.47
CA ILE A 142 4.31 -5.89 12.41
C ILE A 142 2.79 -5.86 12.22
N THR A 143 2.35 -5.60 10.99
CA THR A 143 0.93 -5.40 10.68
C THR A 143 0.24 -6.69 10.26
N ARG A 144 -1.05 -6.80 10.56
CA ARG A 144 -1.88 -7.97 10.26
C ARG A 144 -2.13 -8.15 8.77
N VAL A 145 -2.27 -9.41 8.40
CA VAL A 145 -2.63 -9.88 7.05
C VAL A 145 -3.68 -11.01 7.17
N PRO A 146 -4.46 -11.30 6.13
CA PRO A 146 -5.24 -12.54 6.05
C PRO A 146 -4.30 -13.72 5.81
N GLU A 147 -4.70 -14.91 6.19
CA GLU A 147 -3.87 -16.12 6.06
C GLU A 147 -3.32 -16.29 4.64
N LEU A 148 -1.99 -16.50 4.54
CA LEU A 148 -1.21 -16.63 3.30
C LEU A 148 -1.38 -15.44 2.35
N CYS A 149 -1.78 -14.28 2.86
CA CYS A 149 -2.00 -13.07 2.07
C CYS A 149 -2.98 -13.21 0.89
N LEU A 150 -3.92 -14.19 0.94
CA LEU A 150 -4.74 -14.62 -0.19
C LEU A 150 -5.98 -13.77 -0.47
N TYR A 151 -6.48 -13.02 0.51
CA TYR A 151 -7.81 -12.42 0.44
C TYR A 151 -7.80 -10.90 0.55
N SER A 152 -8.83 -10.26 -0.01
CA SER A 152 -9.01 -8.80 0.01
C SER A 152 -9.71 -8.26 1.27
N ALA A 153 -9.84 -9.08 2.32
CA ALA A 153 -10.22 -8.64 3.66
C ALA A 153 -9.16 -9.15 4.63
N THR A 154 -8.62 -8.25 5.46
CA THR A 154 -7.65 -8.61 6.50
C THR A 154 -8.39 -9.03 7.75
N ASP A 155 -8.51 -10.34 7.92
CA ASP A 155 -9.17 -11.00 9.03
C ASP A 155 -8.55 -12.37 9.28
N GLY A 156 -8.73 -12.90 10.45
CA GLY A 156 -8.28 -14.25 10.83
C GLY A 156 -8.18 -14.38 12.33
N ALA A 157 -8.32 -15.60 12.82
CA ALA A 157 -7.99 -15.97 14.21
C ALA A 157 -8.62 -15.08 15.30
N GLY A 158 -9.87 -14.68 15.11
CA GLY A 158 -10.62 -13.86 16.07
C GLY A 158 -10.39 -12.34 15.95
N THR A 159 -9.64 -11.88 14.96
CA THR A 159 -9.39 -10.46 14.73
C THR A 159 -9.82 -10.05 13.32
N VAL A 160 -10.38 -8.85 13.19
CA VAL A 160 -10.70 -8.21 11.92
C VAL A 160 -10.06 -6.83 11.90
N THR A 161 -9.21 -6.57 10.92
CA THR A 161 -8.67 -5.22 10.71
C THR A 161 -9.74 -4.33 10.09
N ARG A 162 -10.07 -3.27 10.80
CA ARG A 162 -11.15 -2.34 10.44
C ARG A 162 -10.62 -1.14 9.69
N ASN A 163 -11.45 -0.63 8.79
CA ASN A 163 -11.14 0.59 8.06
C ASN A 163 -11.28 1.80 9.00
N PRO A 164 -10.25 2.65 9.14
CA PRO A 164 -10.33 3.83 10.01
C PRO A 164 -11.40 4.85 9.60
N TRP A 165 -11.80 4.91 8.33
CA TRP A 165 -12.86 5.80 7.84
C TRP A 165 -14.26 5.32 8.23
N ASP A 166 -14.47 4.01 8.30
CA ASP A 166 -15.70 3.36 8.73
C ASP A 166 -15.36 1.99 9.33
N THR A 167 -15.41 1.88 10.66
CA THR A 167 -15.02 0.67 11.37
C THR A 167 -16.00 -0.51 11.17
N ALA A 168 -17.16 -0.29 10.52
CA ALA A 168 -18.03 -1.35 10.05
C ALA A 168 -17.53 -2.01 8.75
N ARG A 169 -16.51 -1.43 8.12
CA ARG A 169 -15.86 -1.92 6.90
C ARG A 169 -14.46 -2.48 7.18
N SER A 170 -14.02 -3.39 6.30
CA SER A 170 -12.66 -3.91 6.31
C SER A 170 -11.68 -2.87 5.75
N ALA A 171 -10.47 -2.79 6.28
CA ALA A 171 -9.36 -2.05 5.70
C ALA A 171 -8.84 -2.66 4.37
N ALA A 172 -9.58 -3.60 3.83
CA ALA A 172 -9.21 -4.45 2.70
C ALA A 172 -8.01 -5.38 3.00
N GLY A 173 -7.31 -5.85 1.95
CA GLY A 173 -6.23 -6.84 2.09
C GLY A 173 -5.45 -7.07 0.77
N SER A 174 -4.32 -7.72 0.90
CA SER A 174 -3.78 -8.36 2.10
C SER A 174 -2.93 -7.43 2.98
N SER A 175 -2.49 -6.25 2.52
CA SER A 175 -1.77 -5.25 3.34
C SER A 175 -2.74 -4.35 4.13
N GLY A 176 -3.86 -4.90 4.65
CA GLY A 176 -4.90 -4.13 5.33
C GLY A 176 -4.44 -3.54 6.65
N GLY A 177 -3.63 -4.27 7.43
CA GLY A 177 -3.03 -3.75 8.65
C GLY A 177 -2.12 -2.55 8.38
N SER A 178 -1.28 -2.63 7.34
CA SER A 178 -0.40 -1.53 6.92
C SER A 178 -1.19 -0.29 6.50
N ALA A 179 -2.24 -0.48 5.68
CA ALA A 179 -3.09 0.63 5.25
C ALA A 179 -3.88 1.26 6.41
N ALA A 180 -4.42 0.43 7.30
CA ALA A 180 -5.15 0.93 8.46
C ALA A 180 -4.25 1.73 9.41
N ALA A 181 -3.00 1.29 9.62
CA ALA A 181 -2.02 2.00 10.44
C ALA A 181 -1.69 3.39 9.87
N VAL A 182 -1.51 3.50 8.53
CA VAL A 182 -1.25 4.79 7.87
C VAL A 182 -2.49 5.69 7.91
N ALA A 183 -3.66 5.18 7.54
CA ALA A 183 -4.90 5.98 7.51
C ALA A 183 -5.36 6.46 8.89
N ALA A 184 -5.00 5.72 9.96
CA ALA A 184 -5.25 6.10 11.35
C ALA A 184 -4.17 7.03 11.92
N GLY A 185 -3.18 7.46 11.13
CA GLY A 185 -2.09 8.34 11.57
C GLY A 185 -1.07 7.67 12.48
N VAL A 186 -1.10 6.34 12.67
CA VAL A 186 -0.16 5.63 13.53
C VAL A 186 1.27 5.69 13.00
N VAL A 187 1.44 5.58 11.69
CA VAL A 187 2.72 5.74 11.00
C VAL A 187 2.52 6.52 9.70
N PRO A 188 3.46 7.36 9.28
CA PRO A 188 3.34 8.08 8.01
C PRO A 188 3.59 7.18 6.81
N LEU A 189 4.32 6.08 6.99
CA LEU A 189 4.72 5.15 5.94
C LEU A 189 4.62 3.71 6.44
N ALA A 190 4.08 2.81 5.62
CA ALA A 190 4.05 1.38 5.93
C ALA A 190 4.47 0.54 4.72
N GLN A 191 5.29 -0.50 4.98
CA GLN A 191 5.63 -1.48 3.96
C GLN A 191 4.45 -2.45 3.75
N GLY A 192 4.24 -2.85 2.51
CA GLY A 192 3.31 -3.88 2.08
C GLY A 192 3.80 -4.57 0.81
N ASN A 193 2.98 -5.47 0.27
CA ASN A 193 3.25 -6.09 -1.03
C ASN A 193 1.96 -6.39 -1.79
N ASP A 194 2.07 -6.65 -3.10
CA ASP A 194 0.94 -6.73 -4.02
C ASP A 194 1.13 -7.86 -5.03
N GLY A 195 0.44 -8.98 -4.83
CA GLY A 195 0.41 -10.10 -5.75
C GLY A 195 -0.80 -10.09 -6.69
N MET A 196 -1.92 -9.48 -6.30
CA MET A 196 -3.15 -9.32 -7.11
C MET A 196 -3.90 -8.01 -6.82
N GLY A 197 -3.27 -7.05 -6.16
CA GLY A 197 -3.86 -5.80 -5.69
C GLY A 197 -3.64 -5.52 -4.21
N SER A 198 -2.82 -6.28 -3.53
CA SER A 198 -2.71 -6.25 -2.06
C SER A 198 -2.02 -5.00 -1.46
N LEU A 199 -1.45 -4.09 -2.27
CA LEU A 199 -1.16 -2.69 -1.91
C LEU A 199 -2.32 -1.78 -2.33
N ARG A 200 -2.75 -1.92 -3.58
CA ARG A 200 -3.69 -1.03 -4.25
C ARG A 200 -5.10 -1.11 -3.68
N LEU A 201 -5.58 -2.29 -3.32
CA LEU A 201 -6.90 -2.50 -2.71
C LEU A 201 -7.00 -1.84 -1.33
N PRO A 202 -6.05 -2.08 -0.39
CA PRO A 202 -6.04 -1.39 0.89
C PRO A 202 -5.84 0.13 0.75
N ALA A 203 -5.00 0.59 -0.18
CA ALA A 203 -4.84 2.02 -0.46
C ALA A 203 -6.17 2.65 -0.90
N ALA A 204 -6.88 2.00 -1.84
CA ALA A 204 -8.19 2.47 -2.30
C ALA A 204 -9.25 2.47 -1.19
N ALA A 205 -9.24 1.47 -0.32
CA ALA A 205 -10.19 1.38 0.80
C ALA A 205 -9.93 2.43 1.88
N CYS A 206 -8.65 2.77 2.12
CA CYS A 206 -8.21 3.62 3.23
C CYS A 206 -7.79 5.04 2.80
N GLY A 207 -7.97 5.43 1.53
CA GLY A 207 -7.68 6.78 1.04
C GLY A 207 -6.18 7.12 1.02
N LEU A 208 -5.35 6.19 0.58
CA LEU A 208 -3.90 6.31 0.59
C LEU A 208 -3.32 6.31 -0.83
N VAL A 209 -2.08 6.77 -0.94
CA VAL A 209 -1.27 6.62 -2.15
C VAL A 209 -0.38 5.39 -2.03
N THR A 210 -0.19 4.68 -3.13
CA THR A 210 0.73 3.54 -3.23
C THR A 210 1.16 3.29 -4.66
N LEU A 211 2.35 2.73 -4.82
CA LEU A 211 2.88 2.26 -6.10
C LEU A 211 3.24 0.78 -5.97
N LYS A 212 2.57 -0.06 -6.77
CA LYS A 212 3.07 -1.40 -7.08
C LYS A 212 4.08 -1.26 -8.21
N PRO A 213 5.39 -1.48 -7.96
CA PRO A 213 6.40 -1.33 -9.01
C PRO A 213 6.25 -2.38 -10.12
N GLY A 214 6.96 -2.20 -11.21
CA GLY A 214 7.18 -3.21 -12.22
C GLY A 214 8.00 -4.38 -11.67
N SER A 215 7.92 -5.53 -12.33
CA SER A 215 8.62 -6.73 -11.87
C SER A 215 10.13 -6.53 -11.83
N GLY A 216 10.72 -6.85 -10.68
CA GLY A 216 12.18 -6.82 -10.45
C GLY A 216 12.76 -5.44 -10.14
N VAL A 217 11.95 -4.38 -10.05
CA VAL A 217 12.41 -3.02 -9.67
C VAL A 217 12.75 -2.96 -8.19
N VAL A 218 11.97 -3.64 -7.36
CA VAL A 218 12.19 -3.78 -5.92
C VAL A 218 12.43 -5.26 -5.60
N PRO A 219 13.34 -5.63 -4.67
CA PRO A 219 13.49 -7.03 -4.25
C PRO A 219 12.16 -7.61 -3.81
N ALA A 220 11.67 -8.65 -4.50
CA ALA A 220 10.41 -9.30 -4.16
C ALA A 220 10.60 -10.28 -2.99
N GLN A 221 11.16 -11.46 -3.19
CA GLN A 221 11.46 -12.48 -2.17
C GLN A 221 10.27 -12.73 -1.20
N ILE A 222 9.05 -12.78 -1.76
CA ILE A 222 7.80 -12.94 -1.02
C ILE A 222 7.37 -14.39 -1.12
N GLY A 223 7.16 -15.06 0.03
CA GLY A 223 6.82 -16.47 0.06
C GLY A 223 7.88 -17.34 -0.66
N ALA A 224 7.42 -18.40 -1.29
CA ALA A 224 8.30 -19.38 -1.96
C ALA A 224 8.94 -18.85 -3.27
N ASP A 225 8.14 -18.16 -4.09
CA ASP A 225 8.55 -17.73 -5.44
C ASP A 225 7.86 -16.42 -5.90
N SER A 226 7.42 -15.61 -4.96
CA SER A 226 6.67 -14.38 -5.22
C SER A 226 5.44 -14.63 -6.12
N TRP A 227 4.76 -15.76 -5.92
CA TRP A 227 3.62 -16.24 -6.73
C TRP A 227 3.97 -16.30 -8.23
N SER A 228 5.08 -16.98 -8.53
CA SER A 228 5.64 -17.08 -9.89
C SER A 228 5.87 -15.70 -10.52
N GLY A 229 6.44 -14.78 -9.75
CA GLY A 229 6.85 -13.43 -10.17
C GLY A 229 5.70 -12.43 -10.31
N MET A 230 4.54 -12.66 -9.65
CA MET A 230 3.44 -11.69 -9.64
C MET A 230 3.51 -10.71 -8.45
N ALA A 231 4.10 -11.10 -7.32
CA ALA A 231 4.11 -10.31 -6.10
C ALA A 231 5.32 -9.37 -6.04
N GLU A 232 5.05 -8.10 -5.73
CA GLU A 232 6.07 -7.04 -5.61
C GLU A 232 5.90 -6.32 -4.27
N ASN A 233 7.01 -5.88 -3.67
CA ASN A 233 7.02 -5.03 -2.49
C ASN A 233 6.81 -3.56 -2.85
N GLY A 234 6.20 -2.81 -1.93
CA GLY A 234 5.99 -1.37 -2.04
C GLY A 234 5.64 -0.76 -0.70
N VAL A 235 5.27 0.50 -0.72
CA VAL A 235 4.88 1.26 0.47
C VAL A 235 3.50 1.90 0.29
N LEU A 236 2.85 2.16 1.42
CA LEU A 236 1.62 2.92 1.56
C LEU A 236 1.95 4.22 2.29
N ALA A 237 1.45 5.34 1.80
CA ALA A 237 1.67 6.67 2.37
C ALA A 237 0.42 7.54 2.25
N THR A 238 0.42 8.73 2.88
CA THR A 238 -0.65 9.71 2.76
C THR A 238 -0.34 10.79 1.73
N THR A 239 0.93 10.94 1.32
CA THR A 239 1.41 11.92 0.33
C THR A 239 2.22 11.26 -0.76
N VAL A 240 2.25 11.87 -1.95
CA VAL A 240 3.06 11.38 -3.07
C VAL A 240 4.56 11.57 -2.80
N ALA A 241 4.94 12.61 -2.04
CA ALA A 241 6.32 12.85 -1.64
C ALA A 241 6.86 11.71 -0.76
N ASP A 242 6.10 11.28 0.25
CA ASP A 242 6.45 10.15 1.12
C ASP A 242 6.50 8.83 0.33
N LEU A 243 5.54 8.62 -0.58
CA LEU A 243 5.54 7.47 -1.48
C LEU A 243 6.80 7.42 -2.35
N ALA A 244 7.21 8.55 -2.91
CA ALA A 244 8.40 8.65 -3.77
C ALA A 244 9.70 8.33 -3.01
N VAL A 245 9.86 8.87 -1.80
CA VAL A 245 11.01 8.56 -0.93
C VAL A 245 11.01 7.08 -0.52
N GLY A 246 9.87 6.57 -0.06
CA GLY A 246 9.74 5.16 0.32
C GLY A 246 10.03 4.21 -0.84
N PHE A 247 9.51 4.50 -2.03
CA PHE A 247 9.80 3.72 -3.25
C PHE A 247 11.28 3.74 -3.61
N ALA A 248 11.92 4.92 -3.62
CA ALA A 248 13.35 5.05 -3.93
C ALA A 248 14.22 4.21 -2.98
N VAL A 249 13.93 4.28 -1.67
CA VAL A 249 14.62 3.47 -0.66
C VAL A 249 14.42 1.97 -0.92
N LEU A 250 13.19 1.51 -1.21
CA LEU A 250 12.94 0.11 -1.52
C LEU A 250 13.64 -0.34 -2.82
N ALA A 251 13.69 0.51 -3.83
CA ALA A 251 14.37 0.25 -5.09
C ALA A 251 15.91 0.28 -4.95
N GLY A 252 16.43 0.88 -3.87
CA GLY A 252 17.87 1.07 -3.66
C GLY A 252 18.45 2.17 -4.55
N THR A 253 17.64 3.20 -4.81
CA THR A 253 18.03 4.41 -5.55
C THR A 253 17.99 5.62 -4.62
N GLU A 254 18.72 6.68 -4.97
CA GLU A 254 18.62 7.94 -4.23
C GLU A 254 17.23 8.57 -4.42
N PRO A 255 16.60 9.04 -3.32
CA PRO A 255 15.37 9.80 -3.44
C PRO A 255 15.57 11.08 -4.24
N ALA A 256 14.78 11.23 -5.29
CA ALA A 256 14.80 12.42 -6.14
C ALA A 256 13.37 12.85 -6.46
N THR A 257 13.19 14.15 -6.69
CA THR A 257 11.93 14.66 -7.23
C THR A 257 11.69 14.04 -8.61
N PRO A 258 10.53 13.38 -8.86
CA PRO A 258 10.25 12.81 -10.15
C PRO A 258 10.29 13.88 -11.26
N ALA A 259 11.07 13.63 -12.30
CA ALA A 259 11.21 14.57 -13.41
C ALA A 259 9.93 14.63 -14.25
N ALA A 260 9.55 15.84 -14.65
CA ALA A 260 8.45 16.05 -15.58
C ALA A 260 8.75 15.40 -16.94
N PRO A 261 7.76 14.76 -17.58
CA PRO A 261 7.91 14.27 -18.94
C PRO A 261 8.03 15.44 -19.95
N VAL A 262 8.60 15.16 -21.10
CA VAL A 262 8.66 16.14 -22.19
C VAL A 262 7.28 16.21 -22.85
N GLY A 263 6.53 17.26 -22.56
CA GLY A 263 5.23 17.52 -23.14
C GLY A 263 4.06 16.78 -22.46
N PRO A 264 2.85 16.96 -23.01
CA PRO A 264 1.63 16.39 -22.45
C PRO A 264 1.59 14.87 -22.59
N LEU A 265 1.11 14.19 -21.54
CA LEU A 265 0.88 12.74 -21.58
C LEU A 265 -0.39 12.41 -22.37
N ARG A 266 -0.36 11.28 -23.06
CA ARG A 266 -1.54 10.65 -23.67
C ARG A 266 -2.07 9.58 -22.71
N VAL A 267 -3.19 9.89 -22.03
CA VAL A 267 -3.80 9.05 -20.99
C VAL A 267 -4.98 8.29 -21.57
N ALA A 268 -4.90 6.96 -21.61
CA ALA A 268 -6.02 6.10 -21.93
C ALA A 268 -6.95 5.96 -20.73
N VAL A 269 -8.26 5.89 -20.95
CA VAL A 269 -9.27 5.60 -19.91
C VAL A 269 -9.94 4.27 -20.22
N SER A 270 -10.01 3.41 -19.20
CA SER A 270 -10.71 2.13 -19.25
C SER A 270 -11.60 1.96 -18.02
N THR A 271 -12.88 1.70 -18.25
CA THR A 271 -13.84 1.42 -17.17
C THR A 271 -14.44 0.03 -17.24
N ARG A 272 -14.14 -0.71 -18.32
CA ARG A 272 -14.68 -2.05 -18.53
C ARG A 272 -14.12 -3.04 -17.51
N SER A 273 -15.02 -3.67 -16.77
CA SER A 273 -14.63 -4.75 -15.85
C SER A 273 -14.23 -6.01 -16.63
N PRO A 274 -13.08 -6.65 -16.28
CA PRO A 274 -12.75 -7.96 -16.81
C PRO A 274 -13.63 -9.09 -16.24
N VAL A 275 -14.38 -8.82 -15.17
CA VAL A 275 -15.33 -9.78 -14.57
C VAL A 275 -16.74 -9.49 -15.07
N PRO A 276 -17.38 -10.44 -15.78
CA PRO A 276 -18.72 -10.24 -16.33
C PRO A 276 -19.76 -9.85 -15.26
N GLY A 277 -20.59 -8.88 -15.59
CA GLY A 277 -21.67 -8.42 -14.71
C GLY A 277 -21.24 -7.49 -13.58
N VAL A 278 -19.95 -7.27 -13.36
CA VAL A 278 -19.44 -6.28 -12.40
C VAL A 278 -19.38 -4.91 -13.06
N ARG A 279 -19.95 -3.92 -12.39
CA ARG A 279 -19.97 -2.51 -12.82
C ARG A 279 -19.35 -1.63 -11.75
N LEU A 280 -18.72 -0.54 -12.20
CA LEU A 280 -18.28 0.53 -11.32
C LEU A 280 -19.48 1.26 -10.76
N ASP A 281 -19.44 1.57 -9.47
CA ASP A 281 -20.49 2.36 -8.82
C ASP A 281 -20.44 3.85 -9.18
N ALA A 282 -21.43 4.61 -8.74
CA ALA A 282 -21.55 6.03 -9.07
C ALA A 282 -20.41 6.86 -8.47
N ALA A 283 -19.95 6.56 -7.25
CA ALA A 283 -18.87 7.30 -6.61
C ALA A 283 -17.51 7.05 -7.31
N GLY A 284 -17.21 5.80 -7.68
CA GLY A 284 -16.02 5.48 -8.45
C GLY A 284 -16.04 6.12 -9.85
N ARG A 285 -17.22 6.22 -10.48
CA ARG A 285 -17.36 6.94 -11.76
C ARG A 285 -17.09 8.43 -11.59
N ALA A 286 -17.70 9.06 -10.59
CA ALA A 286 -17.46 10.47 -10.28
C ALA A 286 -15.99 10.77 -9.98
N ALA A 287 -15.28 9.86 -9.30
CA ALA A 287 -13.84 9.98 -9.06
C ALA A 287 -13.04 9.97 -10.38
N LEU A 288 -13.37 9.07 -11.30
CA LEU A 288 -12.75 9.06 -12.62
C LEU A 288 -13.04 10.35 -13.42
N ASP A 289 -14.30 10.81 -13.41
CA ASP A 289 -14.72 12.02 -14.15
C ASP A 289 -13.97 13.26 -13.65
N VAL A 290 -13.77 13.40 -12.32
CA VAL A 290 -12.99 14.48 -11.70
C VAL A 290 -11.53 14.40 -12.17
N VAL A 291 -10.90 13.23 -12.12
CA VAL A 291 -9.50 13.06 -12.55
C VAL A 291 -9.35 13.32 -14.06
N ILE A 292 -10.29 12.87 -14.88
CA ILE A 292 -10.31 13.15 -16.32
C ILE A 292 -10.37 14.66 -16.59
N ALA A 293 -11.19 15.39 -15.85
CA ALA A 293 -11.31 16.84 -15.98
C ALA A 293 -10.00 17.54 -15.64
N GLU A 294 -9.34 17.14 -14.52
CA GLU A 294 -8.06 17.72 -14.10
C GLU A 294 -6.92 17.38 -15.06
N LEU A 295 -6.85 16.16 -15.58
CA LEU A 295 -5.87 15.79 -16.61
C LEU A 295 -6.00 16.65 -17.88
N ARG A 296 -7.23 16.92 -18.32
CA ARG A 296 -7.49 17.82 -19.45
C ARG A 296 -7.12 19.27 -19.13
N ALA A 297 -7.45 19.74 -17.93
CA ALA A 297 -7.09 21.08 -17.46
C ALA A 297 -5.57 21.27 -17.34
N ALA A 298 -4.83 20.18 -17.02
CA ALA A 298 -3.37 20.16 -17.04
C ALA A 298 -2.76 20.09 -18.46
N GLY A 299 -3.59 19.98 -19.50
CA GLY A 299 -3.15 19.93 -20.90
C GLY A 299 -2.86 18.52 -21.42
N HIS A 300 -3.14 17.46 -20.65
CA HIS A 300 -2.98 16.09 -21.11
C HIS A 300 -4.05 15.67 -22.12
N VAL A 301 -3.70 14.72 -22.99
CA VAL A 301 -4.61 14.17 -23.98
C VAL A 301 -5.30 12.93 -23.42
N VAL A 302 -6.59 13.00 -23.16
CA VAL A 302 -7.37 11.89 -22.61
C VAL A 302 -8.18 11.21 -23.71
N VAL A 303 -7.99 9.90 -23.86
CA VAL A 303 -8.65 9.06 -24.89
C VAL A 303 -9.29 7.83 -24.28
N GLU A 304 -10.41 7.37 -24.82
CA GLU A 304 -10.99 6.08 -24.47
C GLU A 304 -10.23 4.95 -25.17
N LYS A 305 -9.64 4.03 -24.42
CA LYS A 305 -8.94 2.87 -24.98
C LYS A 305 -8.92 1.73 -23.98
N GLU A 306 -9.61 0.65 -24.30
CA GLU A 306 -9.71 -0.54 -23.44
C GLU A 306 -8.53 -1.49 -23.67
N PRO A 307 -7.84 -1.96 -22.60
CA PRO A 307 -6.85 -3.01 -22.73
C PRO A 307 -7.52 -4.37 -22.96
N VAL A 308 -6.97 -5.18 -23.85
CA VAL A 308 -7.49 -6.53 -24.10
C VAL A 308 -6.86 -7.52 -23.14
N ILE A 309 -7.58 -7.83 -22.06
CA ILE A 309 -7.22 -8.91 -21.12
C ILE A 309 -7.72 -10.23 -21.70
N THR A 310 -6.81 -11.07 -22.18
CA THR A 310 -7.16 -12.34 -22.81
C THR A 310 -7.59 -13.40 -21.77
N PRO A 311 -8.45 -14.37 -22.14
CA PRO A 311 -8.77 -15.49 -21.25
C PRO A 311 -7.54 -16.25 -20.75
N ALA A 312 -6.50 -16.37 -21.59
CA ALA A 312 -5.23 -16.98 -21.22
C ALA A 312 -4.49 -16.19 -20.13
N ALA A 313 -4.50 -14.85 -20.20
CA ALA A 313 -3.91 -14.00 -19.16
C ALA A 313 -4.69 -14.12 -17.84
N ALA A 314 -6.01 -14.10 -17.88
CA ALA A 314 -6.87 -14.29 -16.71
C ALA A 314 -6.64 -15.67 -16.06
N LEU A 315 -6.61 -16.74 -16.86
CA LEU A 315 -6.31 -18.09 -16.36
C LEU A 315 -4.88 -18.17 -15.79
N GLY A 316 -3.91 -17.53 -16.45
CA GLY A 316 -2.53 -17.47 -15.98
C GLY A 316 -2.37 -16.75 -14.64
N THR A 317 -3.20 -15.73 -14.38
CA THR A 317 -3.27 -15.06 -13.08
C THR A 317 -3.82 -16.00 -12.00
N ILE A 318 -4.96 -16.64 -12.28
CA ILE A 318 -5.63 -17.54 -11.33
C ILE A 318 -4.75 -18.76 -11.00
N THR A 319 -4.10 -19.36 -11.99
CA THR A 319 -3.23 -20.54 -11.77
C THR A 319 -2.01 -20.20 -10.92
N ARG A 320 -1.40 -19.04 -11.09
CA ARG A 320 -0.28 -18.57 -10.24
C ARG A 320 -0.74 -18.32 -8.81
N TRP A 321 -1.86 -17.63 -8.65
CA TRP A 321 -2.41 -17.35 -7.33
C TRP A 321 -2.79 -18.62 -6.57
N LEU A 322 -3.41 -19.60 -7.24
CA LEU A 322 -3.71 -20.89 -6.63
C LEU A 322 -2.42 -21.65 -6.27
N ALA A 323 -1.46 -21.72 -7.19
CA ALA A 323 -0.20 -22.41 -6.98
C ALA A 323 0.63 -21.79 -5.86
N GLY A 324 0.68 -20.45 -5.78
CA GLY A 324 1.40 -19.69 -4.75
C GLY A 324 0.99 -20.09 -3.34
N ALA A 325 -0.30 -20.24 -3.08
CA ALA A 325 -0.79 -20.66 -1.76
C ALA A 325 -0.28 -22.04 -1.30
N ASP A 326 -0.17 -23.01 -2.21
CA ASP A 326 0.39 -24.33 -1.87
C ASP A 326 1.92 -24.27 -1.74
N SER A 327 2.59 -23.48 -2.59
CA SER A 327 4.04 -23.27 -2.52
C SER A 327 4.45 -22.58 -1.22
N ASP A 328 3.73 -21.53 -0.82
CA ASP A 328 4.00 -20.80 0.42
C ASP A 328 3.73 -21.67 1.65
N ALA A 329 2.61 -22.43 1.65
CA ALA A 329 2.32 -23.38 2.73
C ALA A 329 3.40 -24.48 2.86
N GLU A 330 3.99 -24.90 1.74
CA GLU A 330 5.11 -25.86 1.73
C GLU A 330 6.40 -25.22 2.24
N ALA A 331 6.77 -24.04 1.74
CA ALA A 331 7.98 -23.33 2.12
C ALA A 331 8.01 -22.94 3.60
N LEU A 332 6.85 -22.56 4.15
CA LEU A 332 6.69 -22.22 5.57
C LEU A 332 6.51 -23.46 6.47
N GLY A 333 6.47 -24.68 5.92
CA GLY A 333 6.28 -25.91 6.69
C GLY A 333 4.93 -25.98 7.40
N LEU A 334 3.88 -25.35 6.84
CA LEU A 334 2.58 -25.26 7.50
C LEU A 334 1.85 -26.61 7.52
N ASP A 335 1.25 -26.95 8.66
CA ASP A 335 0.25 -28.01 8.70
C ASP A 335 -0.99 -27.56 7.92
N ARG A 336 -1.17 -28.11 6.74
CA ARG A 336 -2.29 -27.78 5.87
C ARG A 336 -3.66 -28.11 6.47
N GLN A 337 -3.75 -28.99 7.48
CA GLN A 337 -5.02 -29.29 8.17
C GLN A 337 -5.37 -28.19 9.17
N ALA A 338 -4.37 -27.51 9.71
CA ALA A 338 -4.54 -26.40 10.63
C ALA A 338 -4.83 -25.06 9.95
N LEU A 339 -4.69 -24.97 8.61
CA LEU A 339 -5.08 -23.79 7.84
C LEU A 339 -6.59 -23.49 7.99
N GLU A 340 -6.96 -22.24 7.87
CA GLU A 340 -8.36 -21.80 7.77
C GLU A 340 -9.09 -22.57 6.65
N PRO A 341 -10.38 -22.89 6.79
CA PRO A 341 -11.10 -23.70 5.79
C PRO A 341 -11.03 -23.15 4.35
N ARG A 342 -11.05 -21.81 4.20
CA ARG A 342 -10.91 -21.14 2.90
C ARG A 342 -9.51 -21.34 2.31
N SER A 343 -8.46 -21.17 3.10
CA SER A 343 -7.06 -21.30 2.68
C SER A 343 -6.67 -22.75 2.42
N ARG A 344 -7.20 -23.68 3.21
CA ARG A 344 -7.01 -25.12 3.01
C ARG A 344 -7.57 -25.58 1.65
N THR A 345 -8.75 -25.09 1.30
CA THR A 345 -9.36 -25.38 -0.02
C THR A 345 -8.52 -24.76 -1.13
N HIS A 346 -8.06 -23.54 -0.95
CA HIS A 346 -7.21 -22.84 -1.89
C HIS A 346 -5.89 -23.59 -2.15
N ALA A 347 -5.13 -23.93 -1.08
CA ALA A 347 -3.89 -24.68 -1.17
C ALA A 347 -4.07 -26.06 -1.81
N ARG A 348 -5.22 -26.76 -1.54
CA ARG A 348 -5.54 -28.04 -2.18
C ARG A 348 -5.71 -27.88 -3.70
N LEU A 349 -6.42 -26.85 -4.16
CA LEU A 349 -6.54 -26.53 -5.59
C LEU A 349 -5.19 -26.12 -6.18
N GLY A 350 -4.39 -25.34 -5.45
CA GLY A 350 -3.04 -24.96 -5.84
C GLY A 350 -2.11 -26.13 -6.06
N ARG A 351 -2.16 -27.13 -5.18
CA ARG A 351 -1.42 -28.39 -5.34
C ARG A 351 -1.78 -29.13 -6.63
N TRP A 352 -3.06 -29.19 -6.95
CA TRP A 352 -3.52 -29.76 -8.22
C TRP A 352 -3.00 -28.98 -9.41
N VAL A 353 -3.07 -27.63 -9.38
CA VAL A 353 -2.54 -26.74 -10.43
C VAL A 353 -1.05 -26.97 -10.65
N ARG A 354 -0.25 -27.06 -9.57
CA ARG A 354 1.21 -27.32 -9.63
C ARG A 354 1.50 -28.69 -10.24
N ARG A 355 0.82 -29.76 -9.76
CA ARG A 355 1.02 -31.12 -10.26
C ARG A 355 0.62 -31.29 -11.72
N ALA A 356 -0.39 -30.56 -12.17
CA ALA A 356 -0.83 -30.55 -13.56
C ALA A 356 -0.01 -29.62 -14.48
N GLY A 357 1.02 -28.92 -13.97
CA GLY A 357 1.88 -28.03 -14.74
C GLY A 357 1.13 -26.87 -15.40
N LEU A 358 0.08 -26.34 -14.73
CA LEU A 358 -0.77 -25.31 -15.32
C LEU A 358 -0.23 -23.88 -15.16
N VAL A 359 0.82 -23.68 -14.37
CA VAL A 359 1.55 -22.40 -14.30
C VAL A 359 2.50 -22.32 -15.49
N ARG A 360 2.11 -21.53 -16.48
CA ARG A 360 2.86 -21.41 -17.75
C ARG A 360 3.55 -20.04 -17.85
N PRO A 361 4.90 -19.96 -17.85
CA PRO A 361 5.64 -18.70 -18.01
C PRO A 361 5.28 -17.95 -19.29
N GLN A 362 5.03 -18.68 -20.38
CA GLN A 362 4.68 -18.10 -21.68
C GLN A 362 3.41 -17.26 -21.65
N THR A 363 2.46 -17.56 -20.77
CA THR A 363 1.22 -16.79 -20.62
C THR A 363 1.48 -15.35 -20.14
N ALA A 364 2.36 -15.19 -19.15
CA ALA A 364 2.76 -13.87 -18.67
C ALA A 364 3.57 -13.10 -19.71
N ALA A 365 4.53 -13.78 -20.39
CA ALA A 365 5.33 -13.17 -21.44
C ALA A 365 4.49 -12.68 -22.61
N ALA A 366 3.54 -13.50 -23.09
CA ALA A 366 2.62 -13.11 -24.17
C ALA A 366 1.72 -11.92 -23.78
N PHE A 367 1.25 -11.90 -22.52
CA PHE A 367 0.42 -10.79 -22.05
C PHE A 367 1.26 -9.50 -21.88
N ARG A 368 2.48 -9.60 -21.38
CA ARG A 368 3.41 -8.47 -21.31
C ARG A 368 3.71 -7.89 -22.70
N ALA A 369 3.99 -8.73 -23.69
CA ALA A 369 4.22 -8.30 -25.07
C ALA A 369 2.98 -7.58 -25.65
N ARG A 370 1.77 -8.10 -25.38
CA ARG A 370 0.52 -7.44 -25.79
C ARG A 370 0.36 -6.07 -25.15
N MET A 371 0.70 -5.92 -23.86
CA MET A 371 0.61 -4.63 -23.17
C MET A 371 1.68 -3.66 -23.69
N ALA A 372 2.86 -4.10 -24.07
CA ALA A 372 3.84 -3.25 -24.73
C ALA A 372 3.27 -2.65 -26.03
N GLY A 373 2.54 -3.43 -26.85
CA GLY A 373 1.80 -2.92 -27.99
C GLY A 373 0.65 -1.96 -27.64
N TYR A 374 -0.03 -2.20 -26.51
CA TYR A 374 -1.07 -1.28 -26.02
C TYR A 374 -0.49 0.10 -25.66
N PHE A 375 0.67 0.13 -24.99
CA PHE A 375 1.36 1.34 -24.56
C PHE A 375 2.23 2.00 -25.66
N ALA A 376 2.21 1.50 -26.91
CA ALA A 376 2.97 2.11 -27.98
C ALA A 376 2.45 3.50 -28.39
N ASP A 377 1.16 3.78 -28.18
CA ASP A 377 0.49 5.02 -28.52
C ASP A 377 -0.21 5.72 -27.35
N VAL A 378 -0.04 5.23 -26.12
CA VAL A 378 -0.51 5.87 -24.89
C VAL A 378 0.55 5.74 -23.79
N ASP A 379 0.69 6.77 -22.97
CA ASP A 379 1.71 6.84 -21.94
C ASP A 379 1.30 6.18 -20.64
N VAL A 380 0.00 6.28 -20.31
CA VAL A 380 -0.58 5.83 -19.03
C VAL A 380 -2.01 5.37 -19.27
N LEU A 381 -2.45 4.38 -18.53
CA LEU A 381 -3.83 3.94 -18.45
C LEU A 381 -4.43 4.38 -17.11
N LEU A 382 -5.54 5.12 -17.12
CA LEU A 382 -6.40 5.43 -15.99
C LEU A 382 -7.54 4.41 -15.92
N SER A 383 -7.74 3.81 -14.75
CA SER A 383 -8.82 2.85 -14.51
C SER A 383 -9.35 2.88 -13.08
N PRO A 384 -10.52 2.27 -12.80
CA PRO A 384 -10.95 2.00 -11.43
C PRO A 384 -9.96 1.08 -10.70
N VAL A 385 -10.02 1.10 -9.36
CA VAL A 385 -9.33 0.13 -8.49
C VAL A 385 -10.31 -0.96 -8.05
N VAL A 386 -11.45 -0.52 -7.51
CA VAL A 386 -12.51 -1.36 -6.93
C VAL A 386 -13.87 -0.99 -7.51
N SER A 387 -14.86 -1.88 -7.38
CA SER A 387 -16.21 -1.68 -7.94
C SER A 387 -17.14 -0.84 -7.06
N GLY A 388 -16.80 -0.67 -5.77
CA GLY A 388 -17.65 0.00 -4.79
C GLY A 388 -16.99 0.03 -3.41
N PRO A 389 -17.78 0.25 -2.33
CA PRO A 389 -17.25 0.38 -0.98
C PRO A 389 -16.53 -0.89 -0.50
N PRO A 390 -15.60 -0.76 0.47
CA PRO A 390 -14.91 -1.91 1.04
C PRO A 390 -15.86 -2.95 1.62
N LEU A 391 -15.41 -4.21 1.64
CA LEU A 391 -16.19 -5.30 2.21
C LEU A 391 -16.52 -5.05 3.69
N PRO A 392 -17.65 -5.55 4.23
CA PRO A 392 -17.97 -5.42 5.66
C PRO A 392 -16.87 -6.00 6.55
N ALA A 393 -16.59 -5.36 7.69
CA ALA A 393 -15.67 -5.86 8.72
C ALA A 393 -16.34 -6.99 9.50
N ARG A 394 -16.11 -8.22 9.05
CA ARG A 394 -16.63 -9.44 9.67
C ARG A 394 -15.64 -10.60 9.49
N PRO A 395 -15.80 -11.70 10.22
CA PRO A 395 -14.92 -12.86 10.09
C PRO A 395 -15.14 -13.59 8.75
N TRP A 396 -14.51 -13.09 7.70
CA TRP A 396 -14.53 -13.70 6.37
C TRP A 396 -13.87 -15.09 6.35
N HIS A 397 -12.91 -15.34 7.26
CA HIS A 397 -12.22 -16.62 7.40
C HIS A 397 -13.14 -17.77 7.80
N GLU A 398 -14.26 -17.47 8.46
CA GLU A 398 -15.30 -18.47 8.80
C GLU A 398 -16.19 -18.81 7.60
N ARG A 399 -16.12 -18.03 6.53
CA ARG A 399 -16.89 -18.26 5.31
C ARG A 399 -16.10 -19.15 4.36
N GLY A 400 -16.79 -20.02 3.66
CA GLY A 400 -16.16 -20.95 2.72
C GLY A 400 -15.42 -20.24 1.57
N PHE A 401 -14.55 -21.00 0.89
CA PHE A 401 -13.74 -20.56 -0.23
C PHE A 401 -14.55 -19.80 -1.30
N LEU A 402 -15.68 -20.36 -1.77
CA LEU A 402 -16.49 -19.74 -2.82
C LEU A 402 -17.06 -18.37 -2.42
N ALA A 403 -17.45 -18.19 -1.15
CA ALA A 403 -17.96 -16.91 -0.67
C ALA A 403 -16.86 -15.83 -0.73
N ASN A 404 -15.64 -16.17 -0.32
CA ASN A 404 -14.49 -15.26 -0.38
C ASN A 404 -14.10 -14.94 -1.82
N ILE A 405 -13.97 -15.94 -2.70
CA ILE A 405 -13.62 -15.73 -4.11
C ILE A 405 -14.64 -14.86 -4.82
N THR A 406 -15.93 -15.11 -4.61
CA THR A 406 -17.00 -14.33 -5.23
C THR A 406 -16.96 -12.87 -4.74
N ALA A 407 -16.79 -12.64 -3.44
CA ALA A 407 -16.67 -11.31 -2.89
C ALA A 407 -15.45 -10.57 -3.46
N ASN A 408 -14.29 -11.23 -3.48
CA ASN A 408 -13.04 -10.65 -4.01
C ASN A 408 -13.17 -10.31 -5.51
N ALA A 409 -13.65 -11.25 -6.33
CA ALA A 409 -13.76 -11.05 -7.78
C ALA A 409 -14.76 -9.93 -8.14
N ARG A 410 -15.86 -9.81 -7.37
CA ARG A 410 -16.85 -8.75 -7.59
C ARG A 410 -16.34 -7.38 -7.15
N TRP A 411 -15.58 -7.32 -6.05
CA TRP A 411 -15.11 -6.06 -5.49
C TRP A 411 -13.86 -5.53 -6.17
N ALA A 412 -12.92 -6.39 -6.57
CA ALA A 412 -11.57 -6.03 -7.00
C ALA A 412 -11.19 -6.57 -8.41
N PRO A 413 -11.95 -6.26 -9.48
CA PRO A 413 -11.70 -6.87 -10.79
C PRO A 413 -10.52 -6.24 -11.57
N TRP A 414 -10.08 -4.99 -11.27
CA TRP A 414 -9.17 -4.23 -12.14
C TRP A 414 -7.67 -4.31 -11.80
N THR A 415 -7.28 -5.01 -10.74
CA THR A 415 -5.88 -4.93 -10.24
C THR A 415 -4.97 -6.05 -10.74
N SER A 416 -5.46 -7.28 -10.79
CA SER A 416 -4.61 -8.49 -10.93
C SER A 416 -3.92 -8.65 -12.29
N ALA A 417 -4.48 -8.10 -13.35
CA ALA A 417 -3.89 -8.15 -14.69
C ALA A 417 -2.49 -7.50 -14.74
N TRP A 418 -2.29 -6.44 -13.98
CA TRP A 418 -1.04 -5.69 -13.95
C TRP A 418 0.07 -6.41 -13.17
N ASN A 419 -0.29 -7.35 -12.30
CA ASN A 419 0.65 -8.25 -11.64
C ASN A 419 1.23 -9.27 -12.62
N VAL A 420 0.37 -9.98 -13.37
CA VAL A 420 0.83 -10.98 -14.34
C VAL A 420 1.57 -10.34 -15.52
N ALA A 421 1.22 -9.11 -15.88
CA ALA A 421 1.96 -8.34 -16.86
C ALA A 421 3.30 -7.81 -16.34
N GLY A 422 3.50 -7.74 -15.01
CA GLY A 422 4.69 -7.18 -14.39
C GLY A 422 4.83 -5.67 -14.60
N LEU A 423 3.70 -4.94 -14.76
CA LEU A 423 3.68 -3.51 -15.03
C LEU A 423 3.47 -2.69 -13.77
N PRO A 424 4.08 -1.50 -13.65
CA PRO A 424 3.86 -0.60 -12.52
C PRO A 424 2.42 -0.08 -12.51
N ALA A 425 1.87 0.06 -11.29
CA ALA A 425 0.53 0.60 -11.09
C ALA A 425 0.46 1.42 -9.80
N LEU A 426 0.01 2.66 -9.91
CA LEU A 426 -0.11 3.61 -8.81
C LEU A 426 -1.59 3.85 -8.49
N VAL A 427 -1.93 3.94 -7.22
CA VAL A 427 -3.25 4.35 -6.74
C VAL A 427 -3.13 5.66 -6.00
N LEU A 428 -4.09 6.55 -6.23
CA LEU A 428 -4.25 7.79 -5.47
C LEU A 428 -5.74 8.03 -5.15
N PRO A 429 -6.03 8.69 -4.02
CA PRO A 429 -7.38 9.14 -3.69
C PRO A 429 -7.85 10.18 -4.70
N ALA A 430 -9.14 10.17 -5.04
CA ALA A 430 -9.70 11.12 -6.00
C ALA A 430 -11.21 11.30 -5.80
N GLY A 431 -11.66 12.54 -5.95
CA GLY A 431 -13.06 12.89 -5.95
C GLY A 431 -13.78 12.73 -4.60
N PRO A 432 -15.07 13.04 -4.58
CA PRO A 432 -15.87 12.85 -3.38
C PRO A 432 -16.05 11.36 -3.10
N GLY A 433 -15.76 10.96 -1.87
CA GLY A 433 -16.03 9.61 -1.41
C GLY A 433 -17.54 9.34 -1.27
N ARG A 434 -17.89 8.09 -1.03
CA ARG A 434 -19.25 7.67 -0.70
C ARG A 434 -19.40 7.62 0.82
N GLU A 435 -20.42 8.29 1.40
CA GLU A 435 -20.77 8.15 2.81
C GLU A 435 -19.56 8.29 3.76
N GLY A 436 -18.67 9.25 3.47
CA GLY A 436 -17.45 9.50 4.26
C GLY A 436 -16.27 8.59 3.96
N LEU A 437 -16.43 7.57 3.08
CA LEU A 437 -15.35 6.71 2.62
C LEU A 437 -14.60 7.37 1.45
N PRO A 438 -13.28 7.21 1.33
CA PRO A 438 -12.52 7.70 0.19
C PRO A 438 -12.88 6.98 -1.11
N SER A 439 -12.77 7.67 -2.23
CA SER A 439 -12.71 7.09 -3.57
C SER A 439 -11.29 7.17 -4.12
N SER A 440 -10.94 6.30 -5.05
CA SER A 440 -9.59 6.24 -5.59
C SER A 440 -9.60 5.79 -7.05
N VAL A 441 -8.54 6.17 -7.77
CA VAL A 441 -8.28 5.73 -9.14
C VAL A 441 -6.93 5.05 -9.23
N GLN A 442 -6.72 4.27 -10.30
CA GLN A 442 -5.47 3.59 -10.61
C GLN A 442 -4.89 4.09 -11.91
N PHE A 443 -3.60 4.41 -11.91
CA PHE A 443 -2.80 4.64 -13.08
C PHE A 443 -1.86 3.46 -13.33
N VAL A 444 -1.81 2.98 -14.56
CA VAL A 444 -0.90 1.89 -14.97
C VAL A 444 0.00 2.41 -16.07
N GLY A 445 1.29 2.15 -15.96
CA GLY A 445 2.27 2.53 -16.98
C GLY A 445 2.91 1.34 -17.67
N PRO A 446 3.63 1.56 -18.79
CA PRO A 446 4.53 0.56 -19.35
C PRO A 446 5.66 0.21 -18.37
N ALA A 447 6.42 -0.83 -18.65
CA ALA A 447 7.58 -1.19 -17.83
C ALA A 447 8.55 -0.01 -17.72
N GLY A 448 9.02 0.28 -16.50
CA GLY A 448 9.92 1.41 -16.20
C GLY A 448 9.22 2.78 -16.06
N ALA A 449 7.89 2.81 -16.00
CA ALA A 449 7.14 4.07 -15.91
C ALA A 449 6.94 4.58 -14.46
N GLU A 450 7.61 4.02 -13.46
CA GLU A 450 7.44 4.37 -12.04
C GLU A 450 7.61 5.87 -11.81
N THR A 451 8.69 6.47 -12.29
CA THR A 451 8.97 7.91 -12.17
C THR A 451 7.88 8.76 -12.83
N ARG A 452 7.40 8.35 -14.02
CA ARG A 452 6.29 9.03 -14.72
C ARG A 452 5.00 8.97 -13.91
N LEU A 453 4.68 7.80 -13.32
CA LEU A 453 3.49 7.64 -12.49
C LEU A 453 3.57 8.48 -11.21
N LEU A 454 4.73 8.53 -10.57
CA LEU A 454 4.96 9.37 -9.38
C LEU A 454 4.86 10.86 -9.73
N TRP A 455 5.43 11.28 -10.86
CA TRP A 455 5.32 12.67 -11.33
C TRP A 455 3.85 13.05 -11.56
N LEU A 456 3.10 12.23 -12.31
CA LEU A 456 1.68 12.49 -12.60
C LEU A 456 0.83 12.51 -11.31
N ALA A 457 1.13 11.62 -10.36
CA ALA A 457 0.46 11.61 -9.07
C ALA A 457 0.74 12.88 -8.26
N GLY A 458 1.97 13.40 -8.27
CA GLY A 458 2.34 14.66 -7.60
C GLY A 458 1.67 15.88 -8.24
N GLU A 459 1.54 15.90 -9.57
CA GLU A 459 0.78 16.94 -10.26
C GLU A 459 -0.70 16.93 -9.87
N LEU A 460 -1.31 15.74 -9.81
CA LEU A 460 -2.71 15.58 -9.40
C LEU A 460 -2.92 15.84 -7.92
N GLU A 461 -1.99 15.49 -7.03
CA GLU A 461 -2.07 15.83 -5.60
C GLU A 461 -2.18 17.34 -5.38
N GLY A 462 -1.42 18.15 -6.15
CA GLY A 462 -1.51 19.61 -6.11
C GLY A 462 -2.83 20.18 -6.62
N ARG A 463 -3.56 19.44 -7.49
CA ARG A 463 -4.85 19.87 -8.08
C ARG A 463 -6.07 19.32 -7.35
N LEU A 464 -5.94 18.14 -6.76
CA LEU A 464 -6.99 17.37 -6.11
C LEU A 464 -6.55 16.98 -4.69
N PRO A 465 -6.41 17.96 -3.78
CA PRO A 465 -6.00 17.65 -2.40
C PRO A 465 -7.04 16.72 -1.75
N TRP A 466 -6.56 15.72 -1.04
CA TRP A 466 -7.40 14.79 -0.29
C TRP A 466 -7.11 14.85 1.20
N ARG A 467 -8.07 14.40 2.00
CA ARG A 467 -7.88 14.24 3.43
C ARG A 467 -6.92 13.10 3.70
N ARG A 468 -5.85 13.38 4.43
CA ARG A 468 -4.74 12.42 4.63
C ARG A 468 -5.04 11.31 5.64
N HIS A 469 -5.82 11.62 6.67
CA HIS A 469 -6.16 10.70 7.75
C HIS A 469 -7.67 10.61 7.94
N ALA A 470 -8.12 9.46 8.45
CA ALA A 470 -9.52 9.26 8.80
C ALA A 470 -9.92 10.20 9.96
N PRO A 471 -11.10 10.87 9.89
CA PRO A 471 -11.47 11.93 10.85
C PRO A 471 -11.44 11.51 12.32
N VAL A 472 -11.89 10.30 12.61
CA VAL A 472 -12.02 9.76 13.97
C VAL A 472 -10.65 9.41 14.60
N PHE A 473 -9.62 9.31 13.78
CA PHE A 473 -8.26 8.99 14.19
C PHE A 473 -7.26 10.06 13.77
N ASP A 474 -7.77 11.23 13.33
CA ASP A 474 -6.93 12.36 12.92
C ASP A 474 -6.09 12.83 14.11
N PRO A 475 -4.75 12.75 14.03
CA PRO A 475 -3.88 13.14 15.13
C PRO A 475 -4.00 14.62 15.50
N ALA A 476 -4.30 15.49 14.53
CA ALA A 476 -4.47 16.94 14.76
C ALA A 476 -5.80 17.26 15.47
N GLY A 477 -6.81 16.41 15.32
CA GLY A 477 -8.13 16.57 15.94
C GLY A 477 -8.33 15.77 17.23
N GLY A 478 -7.34 14.96 17.65
CA GLY A 478 -7.48 13.98 18.72
C GLY A 478 -8.28 12.75 18.29
N VAL A 479 -8.30 11.74 19.16
CA VAL A 479 -9.11 10.53 18.95
C VAL A 479 -10.55 10.85 19.36
N GLY A 480 -11.38 11.23 18.40
CA GLY A 480 -12.79 11.55 18.64
C GLY A 480 -13.60 10.31 19.07
N GLU A 481 -14.60 10.51 19.92
CA GLU A 481 -15.62 9.49 20.18
C GLU A 481 -16.41 9.20 18.89
N PRO A 482 -16.82 7.95 18.63
CA PRO A 482 -17.68 7.65 17.50
C PRO A 482 -19.00 8.43 17.65
N ALA A 483 -19.42 9.10 16.59
CA ALA A 483 -20.80 9.56 16.52
C ALA A 483 -21.72 8.34 16.70
N GLY A 484 -22.54 8.34 17.76
CA GLY A 484 -23.41 7.27 18.19
C GLY A 484 -24.43 6.85 17.13
#